data_d648441abd23b94354702f60640653b5
#
_entry.id   d648441abd23b94354702f60640653b5
#
_cell.length_a   1.000
_cell.length_b   1.000
_cell.length_c   1.000
_cell.angle_alpha   90.00
_cell.angle_beta   90.00
_cell.angle_gamma   90.00
#
_symmetry.space_group_name_H-M   'P 1'
#
loop_
_entity.id
_entity.type
_entity.pdbx_description
1 polymer ?
#
loop_
_entity_poly.entity_id
_entity_poly.type
_entity_poly.pdbx_seq_one_letter_code
_entity_poly.pdbx_strand_id
1 'polypeptide(L)'
;DYPNTLSLSAHTHLQRNNFYGSEDGWRQQKPHHEYNAGTTSGDWYSGELDENGVPWSTMRDGTPKGYAFIRFTGNQYVIDYKAAGKPKEHQMEIYSPKVIPFGDRTSAGIFVNFFMGAKGDLVEYRIGGGDWKKMNYVEDVDPSYMALLYRWDTTDNLMPGRRPSNAVESTHLWRAGFPRDLKLGEHTIEIRATDMFGRQFVQTKTVKVQKPAEAE
;
A
#
# COMPACT_ATOMS: atom_id res chain seq x y z
N ASP A 1 20.07 26.18 12.96
CA ASP A 1 18.77 26.30 12.29
C ASP A 1 18.94 26.07 10.79
N TYR A 2 18.73 24.83 10.37
CA TYR A 2 18.91 24.41 8.98
C TYR A 2 17.55 24.06 8.38
N PRO A 3 16.98 24.89 7.48
CA PRO A 3 15.60 24.73 6.98
C PRO A 3 15.44 23.59 5.97
N ASN A 4 16.52 23.05 5.43
CA ASN A 4 16.49 22.02 4.38
C ASN A 4 17.14 20.72 4.89
N THR A 5 16.64 20.20 6.00
CA THR A 5 17.11 18.93 6.58
C THR A 5 16.18 17.79 6.24
N LEU A 6 16.75 16.59 6.12
CA LEU A 6 16.06 15.31 6.03
C LEU A 6 16.51 14.45 7.21
N SER A 7 15.57 13.91 7.96
CA SER A 7 15.86 12.85 8.94
C SER A 7 15.66 11.48 8.33
N LEU A 8 16.54 10.56 8.65
CA LEU A 8 16.43 9.15 8.29
C LEU A 8 16.32 8.34 9.58
N SER A 9 15.26 7.61 9.73
CA SER A 9 15.01 6.73 10.86
C SER A 9 14.70 5.30 10.40
N ALA A 10 14.67 4.36 11.32
CA ALA A 10 14.39 2.95 11.06
C ALA A 10 13.94 2.26 12.36
N HIS A 11 14.13 0.95 12.48
CA HIS A 11 13.85 0.13 13.67
C HIS A 11 12.38 -0.25 13.88
N THR A 12 11.44 0.55 13.39
CA THR A 12 10.00 0.28 13.56
C THR A 12 9.50 -0.91 12.75
N HIS A 13 10.26 -1.33 11.72
CA HIS A 13 9.86 -2.29 10.69
C HIS A 13 8.58 -1.85 9.94
N LEU A 14 8.45 -0.55 9.72
CA LEU A 14 7.36 0.08 8.98
C LEU A 14 7.94 1.06 7.96
N GLN A 15 7.17 1.33 6.91
CA GLN A 15 7.53 2.31 5.88
C GLN A 15 6.74 3.60 6.12
N ARG A 16 7.40 4.74 6.33
CA ARG A 16 6.70 6.00 6.61
C ARG A 16 7.43 7.21 6.04
N ASN A 17 6.66 8.14 5.51
CA ASN A 17 7.08 9.51 5.26
C ASN A 17 6.34 10.44 6.25
N ASN A 18 7.05 10.96 7.22
CA ASN A 18 6.51 11.88 8.22
C ASN A 18 6.90 13.32 7.87
N PHE A 19 5.95 14.24 8.02
CA PHE A 19 6.17 15.66 7.78
C PHE A 19 5.77 16.45 9.03
N TYR A 20 6.77 17.02 9.70
CA TYR A 20 6.58 17.78 10.93
C TYR A 20 6.45 19.27 10.62
N GLY A 21 5.31 19.85 10.96
CA GLY A 21 4.95 21.25 10.77
C GLY A 21 5.03 22.08 12.04
N SER A 22 4.37 23.22 12.01
CA SER A 22 4.31 24.14 13.16
C SER A 22 3.62 23.54 14.38
N GLU A 23 2.65 22.66 14.16
CA GLU A 23 1.95 21.89 15.20
C GLU A 23 2.87 20.94 15.95
N ASP A 24 3.95 20.48 15.31
CA ASP A 24 4.99 19.63 15.90
C ASP A 24 6.17 20.43 16.48
N GLY A 25 6.05 21.78 16.48
CA GLY A 25 7.09 22.69 16.94
C GLY A 25 8.17 23.03 15.90
N TRP A 26 8.01 22.61 14.65
CA TRP A 26 8.90 22.99 13.55
C TRP A 26 8.66 24.44 13.14
N ARG A 27 9.71 25.28 13.18
CA ARG A 27 9.56 26.73 13.01
C ARG A 27 9.82 27.24 11.60
N GLN A 28 10.14 26.35 10.66
CA GLN A 28 10.41 26.72 9.28
C GLN A 28 9.14 26.62 8.45
N GLN A 29 9.07 27.38 7.35
CA GLN A 29 7.91 27.41 6.45
C GLN A 29 7.64 26.04 5.79
N LYS A 30 8.70 25.35 5.36
CA LYS A 30 8.60 23.99 4.78
C LYS A 30 8.66 22.96 5.92
N PRO A 31 7.68 22.03 6.01
CA PRO A 31 7.72 20.97 6.99
C PRO A 31 9.01 20.16 6.92
N HIS A 32 9.47 19.70 8.07
CA HIS A 32 10.62 18.78 8.15
C HIS A 32 10.20 17.39 7.71
N HIS A 33 10.93 16.81 6.76
CA HIS A 33 10.70 15.44 6.30
C HIS A 33 11.56 14.46 7.10
N GLU A 34 10.91 13.47 7.70
CA GLU A 34 11.53 12.27 8.22
C GLU A 34 11.09 11.07 7.38
N TYR A 35 12.05 10.37 6.81
CA TYR A 35 11.82 9.10 6.16
C TYR A 35 12.17 7.97 7.13
N ASN A 36 11.15 7.23 7.60
CA ASN A 36 11.33 6.00 8.37
C ASN A 36 11.40 4.83 7.39
N ALA A 37 12.60 4.31 7.22
CA ALA A 37 12.87 3.28 6.23
C ALA A 37 12.33 1.92 6.68
N GLY A 38 11.57 1.30 5.80
CA GLY A 38 11.23 -0.12 5.89
C GLY A 38 12.46 -1.02 5.89
N THR A 39 12.28 -2.29 6.21
CA THR A 39 13.38 -3.21 6.45
C THR A 39 13.44 -4.36 5.45
N THR A 40 14.65 -4.82 5.17
CA THR A 40 14.92 -6.02 4.35
C THR A 40 14.48 -7.31 5.04
N SER A 41 14.28 -7.31 6.35
CA SER A 41 13.73 -8.43 7.12
C SER A 41 12.20 -8.43 7.18
N GLY A 42 11.53 -7.36 6.71
CA GLY A 42 10.09 -7.21 6.82
C GLY A 42 9.61 -7.34 8.27
N ASP A 43 8.52 -8.06 8.52
CA ASP A 43 8.07 -8.36 9.88
C ASP A 43 8.87 -9.52 10.47
N TRP A 44 10.06 -9.21 11.02
CA TRP A 44 10.89 -10.17 11.75
C TRP A 44 11.20 -11.46 10.97
N TYR A 45 11.34 -11.35 9.64
CA TYR A 45 11.63 -12.49 8.78
C TYR A 45 10.59 -13.62 8.93
N SER A 46 9.30 -13.24 8.88
CA SER A 46 8.14 -14.11 9.04
C SER A 46 7.33 -14.24 7.74
N GLY A 47 6.31 -15.06 7.73
CA GLY A 47 5.45 -15.32 6.59
C GLY A 47 5.69 -16.66 5.93
N GLU A 48 4.91 -16.94 4.88
CA GLU A 48 5.09 -18.12 4.03
C GLU A 48 6.47 -18.11 3.39
N LEU A 49 7.03 -19.30 3.23
CA LEU A 49 8.31 -19.49 2.53
C LEU A 49 8.07 -19.54 1.02
N ASP A 50 8.95 -18.89 0.27
CA ASP A 50 9.04 -19.06 -1.18
C ASP A 50 9.70 -20.40 -1.55
N GLU A 51 9.89 -20.66 -2.85
CA GLU A 51 10.53 -21.87 -3.39
C GLU A 51 11.98 -22.06 -2.92
N ASN A 52 12.65 -21.02 -2.45
CA ASN A 52 14.01 -21.04 -1.93
C ASN A 52 14.05 -21.12 -0.40
N GLY A 53 12.90 -21.27 0.27
CA GLY A 53 12.79 -21.27 1.72
C GLY A 53 12.94 -19.89 2.37
N VAL A 54 12.80 -18.80 1.59
CA VAL A 54 12.89 -17.42 2.07
C VAL A 54 11.49 -16.89 2.37
N PRO A 55 11.20 -16.40 3.60
CA PRO A 55 9.89 -15.87 3.92
C PRO A 55 9.58 -14.60 3.14
N TRP A 56 8.33 -14.45 2.71
CA TRP A 56 7.85 -13.24 2.03
C TRP A 56 7.95 -12.00 2.91
N SER A 57 7.75 -12.14 4.18
CA SER A 57 8.03 -11.16 5.24
C SER A 57 7.52 -9.74 4.94
N THR A 58 6.22 -9.63 4.71
CA THR A 58 5.55 -8.34 4.58
C THR A 58 5.56 -7.61 5.93
N MET A 59 5.87 -6.32 5.93
CA MET A 59 5.79 -5.47 7.12
C MET A 59 4.35 -5.31 7.58
N ARG A 60 4.14 -5.01 8.87
CA ARG A 60 2.82 -4.98 9.50
C ARG A 60 1.87 -3.90 8.97
N ASP A 61 2.40 -2.90 8.28
CA ASP A 61 1.66 -1.87 7.53
C ASP A 61 1.29 -2.29 6.10
N GLY A 62 1.58 -3.54 5.73
CA GLY A 62 1.31 -4.11 4.41
C GLY A 62 2.42 -3.89 3.37
N THR A 63 3.48 -3.16 3.70
CA THR A 63 4.60 -2.97 2.76
C THR A 63 5.44 -4.25 2.64
N PRO A 64 5.76 -4.75 1.44
CA PRO A 64 6.69 -5.85 1.27
C PRO A 64 8.07 -5.52 1.84
N LYS A 65 8.81 -6.52 2.33
CA LYS A 65 10.23 -6.32 2.68
C LYS A 65 11.01 -5.68 1.53
N GLY A 66 11.95 -4.79 1.85
CA GLY A 66 12.65 -4.05 0.81
C GLY A 66 13.73 -3.14 1.34
N TYR A 67 14.18 -2.24 0.50
CA TYR A 67 15.21 -1.26 0.81
C TYR A 67 15.01 0.00 -0.03
N ALA A 68 15.59 1.10 0.41
CA ALA A 68 15.50 2.38 -0.27
C ALA A 68 16.85 2.84 -0.82
N PHE A 69 16.80 3.53 -1.94
CA PHE A 69 17.91 4.31 -2.46
C PHE A 69 17.61 5.79 -2.28
N ILE A 70 18.50 6.53 -1.65
CA ILE A 70 18.39 7.97 -1.50
C ILE A 70 19.48 8.62 -2.35
N ARG A 71 19.05 9.42 -3.34
CA ARG A 71 19.97 10.17 -4.22
C ARG A 71 19.92 11.64 -3.85
N PHE A 72 21.08 12.22 -3.60
CA PHE A 72 21.25 13.64 -3.36
C PHE A 72 21.82 14.32 -4.59
N THR A 73 21.24 15.46 -4.98
CA THR A 73 21.73 16.34 -6.03
C THR A 73 21.76 17.77 -5.47
N GLY A 74 22.92 18.21 -5.04
CA GLY A 74 23.03 19.46 -4.28
C GLY A 74 22.25 19.37 -2.97
N ASN A 75 21.29 20.25 -2.77
CA ASN A 75 20.39 20.30 -1.62
C ASN A 75 19.01 19.63 -1.86
N GLN A 76 18.88 18.90 -2.94
CA GLN A 76 17.69 18.12 -3.26
C GLN A 76 17.93 16.63 -3.08
N TYR A 77 16.88 15.88 -2.81
CA TYR A 77 16.93 14.42 -2.71
C TYR A 77 15.72 13.77 -3.36
N VAL A 78 15.89 12.52 -3.74
CA VAL A 78 14.82 11.62 -4.18
C VAL A 78 15.01 10.29 -3.49
N ILE A 79 13.91 9.68 -3.06
CA ILE A 79 13.90 8.37 -2.43
C ILE A 79 13.19 7.39 -3.35
N ASP A 80 13.83 6.26 -3.63
CA ASP A 80 13.26 5.15 -4.38
C ASP A 80 13.14 3.95 -3.45
N TYR A 81 11.95 3.37 -3.35
CA TYR A 81 11.75 2.10 -2.66
C TYR A 81 11.84 0.93 -3.61
N LYS A 82 12.47 -0.14 -3.19
CA LYS A 82 12.58 -1.40 -3.93
C LYS A 82 12.11 -2.56 -3.07
N ALA A 83 10.91 -3.07 -3.36
CA ALA A 83 10.44 -4.32 -2.77
C ALA A 83 11.34 -5.48 -3.21
N ALA A 84 11.90 -6.21 -2.24
CA ALA A 84 12.82 -7.32 -2.51
C ALA A 84 12.09 -8.45 -3.26
N GLY A 85 12.74 -9.00 -4.29
CA GLY A 85 12.17 -10.03 -5.14
C GLY A 85 11.07 -9.57 -6.11
N LYS A 86 10.70 -8.28 -6.13
CA LYS A 86 9.69 -7.71 -7.05
C LYS A 86 10.34 -6.82 -8.10
N PRO A 87 9.69 -6.57 -9.26
CA PRO A 87 10.12 -5.54 -10.21
C PRO A 87 10.21 -4.16 -9.55
N LYS A 88 10.99 -3.23 -10.12
CA LYS A 88 11.10 -1.86 -9.59
C LYS A 88 9.80 -1.07 -9.73
N GLU A 89 8.95 -1.47 -10.66
CA GLU A 89 7.63 -0.88 -10.92
C GLU A 89 6.59 -1.27 -9.87
N HIS A 90 6.86 -2.29 -9.05
CA HIS A 90 5.97 -2.72 -7.97
C HIS A 90 6.09 -1.76 -6.79
N GLN A 91 5.31 -0.67 -6.86
CA GLN A 91 5.33 0.43 -5.89
C GLN A 91 4.07 0.49 -5.03
N MET A 92 3.08 -0.36 -5.29
CA MET A 92 1.85 -0.41 -4.52
C MET A 92 1.26 -1.81 -4.51
N GLU A 93 0.41 -2.08 -3.53
CA GLU A 93 -0.46 -3.26 -3.49
C GLU A 93 -1.92 -2.82 -3.59
N ILE A 94 -2.68 -3.49 -4.45
CA ILE A 94 -4.11 -3.20 -4.65
C ILE A 94 -4.92 -4.34 -4.03
N TYR A 95 -5.73 -4.03 -3.03
CA TYR A 95 -6.74 -4.94 -2.51
C TYR A 95 -8.12 -4.57 -3.07
N SER A 96 -8.84 -5.57 -3.54
CA SER A 96 -10.26 -5.47 -3.88
C SER A 96 -10.90 -6.86 -3.81
N PRO A 97 -12.22 -6.98 -3.64
CA PRO A 97 -12.91 -8.22 -3.89
C PRO A 97 -12.62 -8.73 -5.30
N LYS A 98 -12.56 -10.05 -5.48
CA LYS A 98 -12.46 -10.68 -6.80
C LYS A 98 -13.77 -10.57 -7.57
N VAL A 99 -14.91 -10.56 -6.84
CA VAL A 99 -16.26 -10.54 -7.38
C VAL A 99 -17.11 -9.54 -6.59
N ILE A 100 -17.94 -8.77 -7.29
CA ILE A 100 -18.92 -7.84 -6.70
C ILE A 100 -20.31 -8.07 -7.31
N PRO A 101 -21.40 -7.74 -6.59
CA PRO A 101 -22.76 -7.93 -7.08
C PRO A 101 -23.11 -6.92 -8.19
N PHE A 102 -23.86 -7.40 -9.20
CA PHE A 102 -24.41 -6.56 -10.26
C PHE A 102 -25.62 -5.76 -9.76
N GLY A 103 -25.61 -4.45 -10.03
CA GLY A 103 -26.75 -3.56 -9.75
C GLY A 103 -27.00 -3.31 -8.26
N ASP A 104 -26.21 -3.89 -7.37
CA ASP A 104 -26.38 -3.76 -5.94
C ASP A 104 -25.23 -3.01 -5.28
N ARG A 105 -25.45 -2.56 -4.05
CA ARG A 105 -24.45 -1.85 -3.27
C ARG A 105 -23.55 -2.84 -2.52
N THR A 106 -22.25 -2.68 -2.66
CA THR A 106 -21.28 -3.35 -1.78
C THR A 106 -20.61 -2.35 -0.85
N SER A 107 -20.40 -2.74 0.40
CA SER A 107 -19.56 -2.01 1.36
C SER A 107 -18.06 -2.31 1.18
N ALA A 108 -17.74 -3.33 0.40
CA ALA A 108 -16.36 -3.64 0.06
C ALA A 108 -15.72 -2.50 -0.74
N GLY A 109 -14.45 -2.25 -0.50
CA GLY A 109 -13.71 -1.16 -1.12
C GLY A 109 -12.55 -1.65 -2.00
N ILE A 110 -12.04 -0.71 -2.79
CA ILE A 110 -10.74 -0.78 -3.42
C ILE A 110 -9.77 -0.09 -2.47
N PHE A 111 -8.72 -0.77 -2.06
CA PHE A 111 -7.66 -0.21 -1.22
C PHE A 111 -6.34 -0.24 -1.98
N VAL A 112 -5.56 0.79 -1.80
CA VAL A 112 -4.23 0.94 -2.40
C VAL A 112 -3.24 1.26 -1.29
N ASN A 113 -2.33 0.34 -1.04
CA ASN A 113 -1.17 0.57 -0.20
C ASN A 113 -0.04 1.05 -1.11
N PHE A 114 0.23 2.35 -1.13
CA PHE A 114 1.27 2.96 -1.94
C PHE A 114 2.53 3.13 -1.10
N PHE A 115 3.54 2.28 -1.29
CA PHE A 115 4.65 2.07 -0.34
C PHE A 115 5.46 3.32 -0.01
N MET A 116 5.63 4.23 -0.94
CA MET A 116 6.28 5.54 -0.73
C MET A 116 5.30 6.69 -0.55
N GLY A 117 4.02 6.37 -0.41
CA GLY A 117 2.99 7.37 -0.27
C GLY A 117 3.05 8.13 1.06
N ALA A 118 2.53 9.34 1.06
CA ALA A 118 2.35 10.19 2.22
C ALA A 118 0.98 10.86 2.17
N LYS A 119 0.47 11.26 3.33
CA LYS A 119 -0.76 12.05 3.42
C LYS A 119 -0.62 13.34 2.58
N GLY A 120 -1.41 13.47 1.55
CA GLY A 120 -1.33 14.59 0.60
C GLY A 120 -0.94 14.19 -0.81
N ASP A 121 -0.40 12.99 -0.98
CA ASP A 121 -0.15 12.45 -2.31
C ASP A 121 -1.45 12.17 -3.07
N LEU A 122 -1.39 12.24 -4.39
CA LEU A 122 -2.54 12.02 -5.24
C LEU A 122 -2.61 10.55 -5.67
N VAL A 123 -3.61 9.84 -5.19
CA VAL A 123 -3.93 8.49 -5.67
C VAL A 123 -5.31 8.51 -6.32
N GLU A 124 -5.38 8.01 -7.55
CA GLU A 124 -6.57 8.01 -8.37
C GLU A 124 -6.86 6.60 -8.89
N TYR A 125 -8.12 6.34 -9.16
CA TYR A 125 -8.57 5.10 -9.78
C TYR A 125 -9.53 5.37 -10.93
N ARG A 126 -9.62 4.42 -11.84
CA ARG A 126 -10.72 4.30 -12.81
C ARG A 126 -11.06 2.82 -13.04
N ILE A 127 -12.24 2.56 -13.54
CA ILE A 127 -12.71 1.20 -13.84
C ILE A 127 -13.21 1.16 -15.28
N GLY A 128 -12.73 0.16 -16.04
CA GLY A 128 -13.17 -0.08 -17.41
C GLY A 128 -12.91 1.08 -18.37
N GLY A 129 -11.83 1.83 -18.18
CA GLY A 129 -11.46 2.97 -19.03
C GLY A 129 -12.27 4.24 -18.82
N GLY A 130 -13.06 4.33 -17.74
CA GLY A 130 -13.80 5.55 -17.36
C GLY A 130 -12.90 6.70 -16.89
N ASP A 131 -13.51 7.74 -16.34
CA ASP A 131 -12.79 8.90 -15.83
C ASP A 131 -11.98 8.58 -14.57
N TRP A 132 -10.83 9.24 -14.42
CA TRP A 132 -10.03 9.19 -13.19
C TRP A 132 -10.76 9.86 -12.03
N LYS A 133 -10.81 9.18 -10.89
CA LYS A 133 -11.43 9.66 -9.65
C LYS A 133 -10.42 9.56 -8.52
N LYS A 134 -10.38 10.59 -7.66
CA LYS A 134 -9.52 10.58 -6.48
C LYS A 134 -9.97 9.51 -5.48
N MET A 135 -8.99 8.85 -4.87
CA MET A 135 -9.19 8.00 -3.71
C MET A 135 -9.07 8.80 -2.43
N ASN A 136 -9.72 8.34 -1.37
CA ASN A 136 -9.60 8.95 -0.04
C ASN A 136 -8.42 8.34 0.71
N TYR A 137 -7.55 9.19 1.24
CA TYR A 137 -6.53 8.77 2.18
C TYR A 137 -7.18 8.26 3.48
N VAL A 138 -6.67 7.16 4.01
CA VAL A 138 -7.11 6.58 5.28
C VAL A 138 -5.89 6.08 6.08
N GLU A 139 -5.97 6.17 7.39
CA GLU A 139 -5.06 5.49 8.30
C GLU A 139 -5.83 4.31 8.88
N ASP A 140 -5.52 3.11 8.41
CA ASP A 140 -6.20 1.87 8.78
C ASP A 140 -5.28 0.67 8.50
N VAL A 141 -5.66 -0.50 8.97
CA VAL A 141 -4.91 -1.73 8.67
C VAL A 141 -5.07 -2.10 7.20
N ASP A 142 -3.97 -2.54 6.57
CA ASP A 142 -3.99 -2.98 5.18
C ASP A 142 -4.82 -4.27 5.04
N PRO A 143 -5.90 -4.27 4.20
CA PRO A 143 -6.72 -5.46 4.01
C PRO A 143 -5.97 -6.63 3.37
N SER A 144 -4.93 -6.38 2.56
CA SER A 144 -4.08 -7.44 1.99
C SER A 144 -3.30 -8.15 3.09
N TYR A 145 -2.76 -7.37 4.03
CA TYR A 145 -2.06 -7.93 5.18
C TYR A 145 -3.00 -8.67 6.12
N MET A 146 -4.21 -8.14 6.36
CA MET A 146 -5.23 -8.84 7.14
C MET A 146 -5.64 -10.17 6.49
N ALA A 147 -5.83 -10.20 5.18
CA ALA A 147 -6.13 -11.43 4.46
C ALA A 147 -5.00 -12.46 4.58
N LEU A 148 -3.74 -12.01 4.58
CA LEU A 148 -2.58 -12.85 4.85
C LEU A 148 -2.63 -13.44 6.26
N LEU A 149 -2.92 -12.66 7.29
CA LEU A 149 -3.04 -13.14 8.67
C LEU A 149 -4.17 -14.16 8.82
N TYR A 150 -5.34 -13.89 8.22
CA TYR A 150 -6.48 -14.82 8.28
C TYR A 150 -6.17 -16.17 7.63
N ARG A 151 -5.33 -16.23 6.59
CA ARG A 151 -4.90 -17.51 6.01
C ARG A 151 -4.12 -18.35 7.04
N TRP A 152 -3.30 -17.72 7.88
CA TRP A 152 -2.59 -18.40 8.97
C TRP A 152 -3.55 -18.84 10.09
N ASP A 153 -4.52 -18.01 10.43
CA ASP A 153 -5.38 -18.20 11.58
C ASP A 153 -6.56 -19.18 11.32
N THR A 154 -6.89 -19.40 10.04
CA THR A 154 -8.03 -20.26 9.64
C THR A 154 -7.62 -21.55 8.94
N THR A 155 -6.33 -21.89 8.91
CA THR A 155 -5.88 -23.17 8.35
C THR A 155 -5.99 -24.31 9.35
N ASP A 156 -6.37 -25.49 8.90
CA ASP A 156 -6.40 -26.73 9.71
C ASP A 156 -5.01 -27.35 9.93
N ASN A 157 -4.00 -26.91 9.19
CA ASN A 157 -2.64 -27.43 9.25
C ASN A 157 -1.64 -26.29 9.36
N LEU A 158 -0.56 -26.49 10.13
CA LEU A 158 0.52 -25.51 10.23
C LEU A 158 1.15 -25.26 8.85
N MET A 159 1.20 -23.99 8.47
CA MET A 159 1.86 -23.56 7.23
C MET A 159 3.39 -23.53 7.42
N PRO A 160 4.17 -23.83 6.37
CA PRO A 160 5.62 -23.64 6.40
C PRO A 160 5.98 -22.17 6.63
N GLY A 161 6.92 -21.93 7.56
CA GLY A 161 7.34 -20.59 7.93
C GLY A 161 6.86 -20.19 9.33
N ARG A 162 6.67 -18.91 9.54
CA ARG A 162 6.24 -18.32 10.81
C ARG A 162 5.09 -17.35 10.57
N ARG A 163 4.00 -17.47 11.34
CA ARG A 163 2.90 -16.51 11.30
C ARG A 163 3.44 -15.09 11.54
N PRO A 164 3.12 -14.11 10.68
CA PRO A 164 3.50 -12.72 10.90
C PRO A 164 2.83 -12.12 12.14
N SER A 165 3.40 -11.03 12.63
CA SER A 165 2.82 -10.25 13.74
C SER A 165 1.50 -9.60 13.33
N ASN A 166 0.71 -9.15 14.30
CA ASN A 166 -0.55 -8.48 14.02
C ASN A 166 -0.35 -7.17 13.26
N ALA A 167 -1.32 -6.84 12.41
CA ALA A 167 -1.34 -5.62 11.63
C ALA A 167 -1.25 -4.36 12.50
N VAL A 168 -0.72 -3.31 11.92
CA VAL A 168 -0.79 -1.94 12.43
C VAL A 168 -1.35 -1.04 11.34
N GLU A 169 -1.84 0.13 11.72
CA GLU A 169 -2.32 1.13 10.77
C GLU A 169 -1.20 1.55 9.81
N SER A 170 -1.53 1.55 8.53
CA SER A 170 -0.69 2.07 7.45
C SER A 170 -0.92 3.57 7.28
N THR A 171 0.15 4.34 7.17
CA THR A 171 0.11 5.78 6.89
C THR A 171 0.25 6.11 5.40
N HIS A 172 0.10 5.12 4.53
CA HIS A 172 0.18 5.24 3.08
C HIS A 172 -0.88 4.36 2.38
N LEU A 173 -2.13 4.44 2.90
CA LEU A 173 -3.27 3.68 2.43
C LEU A 173 -4.36 4.61 1.89
N TRP A 174 -4.94 4.25 0.74
CA TRP A 174 -6.06 4.95 0.11
C TRP A 174 -7.22 3.99 -0.14
N ARG A 175 -8.43 4.54 -0.08
CA ARG A 175 -9.68 3.79 -0.27
C ARG A 175 -10.60 4.45 -1.27
N ALA A 176 -11.29 3.63 -2.09
CA ALA A 176 -12.43 4.04 -2.91
C ALA A 176 -13.54 2.98 -2.85
N GLY A 177 -14.77 3.38 -3.17
CA GLY A 177 -15.91 2.48 -3.35
C GLY A 177 -16.07 2.08 -4.81
N PHE A 178 -16.88 1.04 -5.06
CA PHE A 178 -17.28 0.65 -6.40
C PHE A 178 -18.48 1.48 -6.88
N PRO A 179 -18.51 1.91 -8.17
CA PRO A 179 -19.71 2.45 -8.79
C PRO A 179 -20.77 1.35 -8.94
N ARG A 180 -22.05 1.74 -8.88
CA ARG A 180 -23.18 0.79 -8.95
C ARG A 180 -23.58 0.40 -10.37
N ASP A 181 -23.17 1.18 -11.35
CA ASP A 181 -23.54 1.10 -12.75
C ASP A 181 -22.60 0.25 -13.61
N LEU A 182 -21.71 -0.50 -12.96
CA LEU A 182 -20.82 -1.43 -13.66
C LEU A 182 -21.66 -2.55 -14.33
N LYS A 183 -21.33 -2.82 -15.59
CA LYS A 183 -21.96 -3.90 -16.36
C LYS A 183 -21.51 -5.27 -15.86
N LEU A 184 -22.30 -6.31 -16.18
CA LEU A 184 -21.88 -7.70 -15.97
C LEU A 184 -20.58 -8.00 -16.72
N GLY A 185 -19.71 -8.81 -16.12
CA GLY A 185 -18.45 -9.25 -16.71
C GLY A 185 -17.21 -8.76 -15.96
N GLU A 186 -16.08 -8.91 -16.57
CA GLU A 186 -14.78 -8.49 -16.01
C GLU A 186 -14.49 -7.02 -16.31
N HIS A 187 -13.94 -6.35 -15.32
CA HIS A 187 -13.51 -4.96 -15.40
C HIS A 187 -12.11 -4.81 -14.88
N THR A 188 -11.30 -3.98 -15.54
CA THR A 188 -9.99 -3.58 -15.06
C THR A 188 -10.13 -2.36 -14.15
N ILE A 189 -9.63 -2.49 -12.93
CA ILE A 189 -9.34 -1.38 -12.03
C ILE A 189 -7.95 -0.89 -12.38
N GLU A 190 -7.82 0.38 -12.73
CA GLU A 190 -6.52 1.03 -12.95
C GLU A 190 -6.29 2.01 -11.83
N ILE A 191 -5.11 1.97 -11.22
CA ILE A 191 -4.67 2.89 -10.17
C ILE A 191 -3.52 3.72 -10.71
N ARG A 192 -3.55 5.02 -10.42
CA ARG A 192 -2.46 5.95 -10.69
C ARG A 192 -2.12 6.68 -9.40
N ALA A 193 -0.89 6.49 -8.90
CA ALA A 193 -0.38 7.18 -7.74
C ALA A 193 0.71 8.16 -8.14
N THR A 194 0.67 9.38 -7.60
CA THR A 194 1.68 10.42 -7.81
C THR A 194 2.32 10.70 -6.46
N ASP A 195 3.64 10.49 -6.35
CA ASP A 195 4.39 10.67 -5.11
C ASP A 195 4.80 12.14 -4.88
N MET A 196 5.36 12.42 -3.72
CA MET A 196 5.87 13.73 -3.32
C MET A 196 6.95 14.31 -4.25
N PHE A 197 7.54 13.50 -5.12
CA PHE A 197 8.54 13.91 -6.11
C PHE A 197 7.92 14.15 -7.51
N GLY A 198 6.58 14.03 -7.63
CA GLY A 198 5.85 14.20 -8.89
C GLY A 198 5.94 13.01 -9.84
N ARG A 199 6.44 11.86 -9.39
CA ARG A 199 6.54 10.64 -10.21
C ARG A 199 5.22 9.88 -10.17
N GLN A 200 4.82 9.35 -11.32
CA GLN A 200 3.60 8.58 -11.46
C GLN A 200 3.88 7.08 -11.58
N PHE A 201 3.10 6.31 -10.87
CA PHE A 201 3.10 4.84 -10.88
C PHE A 201 1.71 4.36 -11.24
N VAL A 202 1.64 3.39 -12.16
CA VAL A 202 0.36 2.83 -12.61
C VAL A 202 0.38 1.32 -12.39
N GLN A 203 -0.72 0.81 -11.82
CA GLN A 203 -0.91 -0.62 -11.62
C GLN A 203 -2.39 -0.98 -11.85
N THR A 204 -2.65 -2.24 -12.20
CA THR A 204 -3.99 -2.71 -12.53
C THR A 204 -4.39 -3.94 -11.72
N LYS A 205 -5.71 -4.13 -11.56
CA LYS A 205 -6.30 -5.34 -10.98
C LYS A 205 -7.64 -5.63 -11.65
N THR A 206 -8.00 -6.90 -11.78
CA THR A 206 -9.28 -7.31 -12.33
C THR A 206 -10.31 -7.55 -11.23
N VAL A 207 -11.55 -7.12 -11.48
CA VAL A 207 -12.73 -7.43 -10.67
C VAL A 207 -13.83 -7.95 -11.59
N LYS A 208 -14.60 -8.94 -11.13
CA LYS A 208 -15.76 -9.49 -11.87
C LYS A 208 -17.07 -8.99 -11.26
N VAL A 209 -17.96 -8.51 -12.10
CA VAL A 209 -19.33 -8.15 -11.72
C VAL A 209 -20.27 -9.28 -12.15
N GLN A 210 -21.02 -9.86 -11.23
CA GLN A 210 -21.96 -10.94 -11.54
C GLN A 210 -23.25 -10.85 -10.71
N LYS A 211 -24.32 -11.46 -11.22
CA LYS A 211 -25.54 -11.63 -10.43
C LYS A 211 -25.29 -12.63 -9.29
N PRO A 212 -25.96 -12.45 -8.13
CA PRO A 212 -25.98 -13.49 -7.11
C PRO A 212 -26.44 -14.83 -7.71
N ALA A 213 -25.91 -15.93 -7.17
CA ALA A 213 -26.50 -17.25 -7.48
C ALA A 213 -27.96 -17.27 -7.01
N GLU A 214 -28.83 -17.88 -7.79
CA GLU A 214 -30.22 -18.15 -7.34
C GLU A 214 -30.14 -19.09 -6.14
N ALA A 215 -30.89 -18.76 -5.07
CA ALA A 215 -31.01 -19.67 -3.94
C ALA A 215 -31.78 -20.91 -4.39
N GLU A 216 -31.24 -22.10 -4.22
CA GLU A 216 -31.91 -23.38 -4.40
C GLU A 216 -33.01 -23.59 -3.33
#